data_3a07ec931186bdcc12dbdd40c4df263e
#
_entry.id   3a07ec931186bdcc12dbdd40c4df263e
#
_cell.length_a   1.000
_cell.length_b   1.000
_cell.length_c   1.000
_cell.angle_alpha   90.00
_cell.angle_beta   90.00
_cell.angle_gamma   90.00
#
_symmetry.space_group_name_H-M   'P 1'
#
loop_
_entity.id
_entity.type
_entity.pdbx_description
1 polymer ?
#
loop_
_entity_poly.entity_id
_entity_poly.type
_entity_poly.pdbx_seq_one_letter_code
_entity_poly.pdbx_strand_id
1 'polypeptide(L)'
;MTENVFEPLEMHETSFDISKLGEDRLPNIYAKDEDDGLTDISAFMASPQIEDFAYGGGGIFSCPNDYAKFLRMFLNKGKVNGKEFLSEKIITEMTSNQIGDLSVPFQPSFNPAIIAPNEWFPGIEKKWGYGFMINTEEVPNQRSKGSCAWSGIMNTFFWFDFEKDIGGTIMMQIAPCYHAKPKMVLQRFEEAVYRSL
;
A
#
# COMPACT_ATOMS: atom_id res chain seq x y z
N MET A 1 -16.81 1.28 7.53
CA MET A 1 -15.83 0.47 6.76
C MET A 1 -16.22 -1.00 6.80
N THR A 2 -16.43 -1.62 7.94
CA THR A 2 -16.74 -3.05 8.07
C THR A 2 -17.89 -3.47 7.16
N GLU A 3 -19.09 -2.96 7.38
CA GLU A 3 -20.30 -3.31 6.62
C GLU A 3 -20.25 -2.95 5.12
N ASN A 4 -19.56 -1.83 4.78
CA ASN A 4 -19.60 -1.28 3.43
C ASN A 4 -18.38 -1.62 2.58
N VAL A 5 -17.30 -2.16 3.19
CA VAL A 5 -16.06 -2.48 2.47
C VAL A 5 -15.55 -3.87 2.86
N PHE A 6 -15.27 -4.13 4.14
CA PHE A 6 -14.58 -5.36 4.50
C PHE A 6 -15.45 -6.59 4.31
N GLU A 7 -16.71 -6.55 4.76
CA GLU A 7 -17.65 -7.68 4.58
C GLU A 7 -17.96 -7.95 3.10
N PRO A 8 -18.35 -6.95 2.27
CA PRO A 8 -18.58 -7.19 0.84
C PRO A 8 -17.37 -7.70 0.07
N LEU A 9 -16.15 -7.34 0.50
CA LEU A 9 -14.91 -7.82 -0.09
C LEU A 9 -14.39 -9.11 0.57
N GLU A 10 -15.13 -9.67 1.52
CA GLU A 10 -14.72 -10.87 2.28
C GLU A 10 -13.37 -10.72 2.99
N MET A 11 -13.05 -9.50 3.44
CA MET A 11 -11.82 -9.15 4.16
C MET A 11 -11.99 -9.41 5.67
N HIS A 12 -12.13 -10.68 6.04
CA HIS A 12 -12.49 -11.10 7.40
C HIS A 12 -11.35 -10.94 8.42
N GLU A 13 -10.12 -10.80 7.94
CA GLU A 13 -8.92 -10.56 8.73
C GLU A 13 -8.46 -9.09 8.67
N THR A 14 -9.42 -8.18 8.47
CA THR A 14 -9.16 -6.73 8.37
C THR A 14 -10.05 -5.98 9.33
N SER A 15 -9.46 -5.15 10.21
CA SER A 15 -10.18 -4.38 11.21
C SER A 15 -9.40 -3.15 11.67
N PHE A 16 -10.10 -2.14 12.19
CA PHE A 16 -9.50 -1.07 13.00
C PHE A 16 -9.29 -1.52 14.45
N ASP A 17 -10.02 -2.54 14.90
CA ASP A 17 -9.98 -3.07 16.25
C ASP A 17 -9.17 -4.36 16.26
N ILE A 18 -7.98 -4.30 16.87
CA ILE A 18 -7.06 -5.44 16.92
C ILE A 18 -7.60 -6.60 17.76
N SER A 19 -8.45 -6.33 18.75
CA SER A 19 -9.01 -7.38 19.60
C SER A 19 -9.86 -8.39 18.81
N LYS A 20 -10.41 -7.94 17.65
CA LYS A 20 -11.17 -8.80 16.74
C LYS A 20 -10.31 -9.74 15.89
N LEU A 21 -9.02 -9.45 15.77
CA LEU A 21 -8.09 -10.20 14.95
C LEU A 21 -7.19 -11.16 15.77
N GLY A 22 -7.09 -10.93 17.08
CA GLY A 22 -6.15 -11.59 17.97
C GLY A 22 -4.79 -10.89 18.03
N GLU A 23 -4.44 -10.39 19.19
CA GLU A 23 -3.20 -9.61 19.40
C GLU A 23 -1.94 -10.46 19.16
N ASP A 24 -2.01 -11.76 19.41
CA ASP A 24 -0.96 -12.73 19.17
C ASP A 24 -0.60 -12.92 17.68
N ARG A 25 -1.44 -12.43 16.78
CA ARG A 25 -1.22 -12.47 15.31
C ARG A 25 -0.44 -11.26 14.79
N LEU A 26 -0.22 -10.23 15.60
CA LEU A 26 0.55 -9.07 15.18
C LEU A 26 2.05 -9.42 15.20
N PRO A 27 2.77 -9.21 14.11
CA PRO A 27 4.21 -9.28 14.12
C PRO A 27 4.79 -8.10 14.90
N ASN A 28 5.95 -8.29 15.50
CA ASN A 28 6.72 -7.20 16.09
C ASN A 28 7.15 -6.19 15.02
N ILE A 29 7.29 -4.94 15.43
CA ILE A 29 7.79 -3.84 14.59
C ILE A 29 9.26 -3.62 14.93
N TYR A 30 10.10 -3.60 13.90
CA TYR A 30 11.53 -3.42 14.06
C TYR A 30 12.03 -2.12 13.44
N ALA A 31 12.99 -1.48 14.08
CA ALA A 31 13.79 -0.42 13.48
C ALA A 31 15.15 -0.97 13.03
N LYS A 32 15.62 -0.49 11.88
CA LYS A 32 17.03 -0.68 11.49
C LYS A 32 17.90 0.30 12.27
N ASP A 33 18.97 -0.19 12.84
CA ASP A 33 20.02 0.62 13.45
C ASP A 33 21.18 0.90 12.44
N GLU A 34 22.15 1.69 12.89
CA GLU A 34 23.29 2.09 12.06
C GLU A 34 24.21 0.92 11.67
N ASP A 35 24.26 -0.11 12.51
CA ASP A 35 25.05 -1.34 12.29
C ASP A 35 24.29 -2.41 11.50
N ASP A 36 23.13 -2.03 10.92
CA ASP A 36 22.25 -2.93 10.16
C ASP A 36 21.53 -4.00 11.02
N GLY A 37 21.59 -3.85 12.33
CA GLY A 37 20.84 -4.64 13.30
C GLY A 37 19.34 -4.33 13.27
N LEU A 38 18.58 -5.06 14.08
CA LEU A 38 17.15 -4.88 14.26
C LEU A 38 16.83 -4.69 15.73
N THR A 39 16.24 -3.56 16.06
CA THR A 39 15.73 -3.25 17.40
C THR A 39 14.21 -3.33 17.40
N ASP A 40 13.63 -4.07 18.33
CA ASP A 40 12.18 -4.12 18.53
C ASP A 40 11.67 -2.77 19.06
N ILE A 41 10.78 -2.14 18.30
CA ILE A 41 10.16 -0.87 18.64
C ILE A 41 8.63 -0.97 18.77
N SER A 42 8.09 -2.16 18.87
CA SER A 42 6.65 -2.42 18.91
C SER A 42 5.91 -1.56 19.95
N ALA A 43 6.51 -1.42 21.13
CA ALA A 43 5.93 -0.63 22.23
C ALA A 43 5.78 0.88 21.90
N PHE A 44 6.63 1.40 21.00
CA PHE A 44 6.62 2.82 20.61
C PHE A 44 5.78 3.10 19.35
N MET A 45 5.58 2.09 18.52
CA MET A 45 4.92 2.21 17.22
C MET A 45 3.52 1.57 17.18
N ALA A 46 3.06 1.03 18.31
CA ALA A 46 1.71 0.49 18.40
C ALA A 46 0.68 1.54 18.00
N SER A 47 -0.20 1.18 17.07
CA SER A 47 -1.31 2.06 16.69
C SER A 47 -2.24 2.23 17.90
N PRO A 48 -2.50 3.48 18.36
CA PRO A 48 -3.35 3.68 19.51
C PRO A 48 -4.75 3.16 19.20
N GLN A 49 -5.26 2.28 20.08
CA GLN A 49 -6.64 1.83 20.05
C GLN A 49 -7.49 2.83 20.85
N ILE A 50 -8.08 3.78 20.16
CA ILE A 50 -8.94 4.80 20.77
C ILE A 50 -10.38 4.41 20.47
N GLU A 51 -11.16 4.20 21.53
CA GLU A 51 -12.57 3.87 21.43
C GLU A 51 -13.32 4.95 20.62
N ASP A 52 -14.16 4.52 19.70
CA ASP A 52 -14.96 5.40 18.81
C ASP A 52 -14.15 6.32 17.86
N PHE A 53 -12.84 6.09 17.71
CA PHE A 53 -12.02 6.89 16.82
C PHE A 53 -11.31 6.04 15.76
N ALA A 54 -11.66 6.23 14.49
CA ALA A 54 -10.98 5.64 13.35
C ALA A 54 -10.05 6.67 12.68
N TYR A 55 -8.79 6.33 12.60
CA TYR A 55 -7.78 7.15 11.95
C TYR A 55 -8.00 7.15 10.43
N GLY A 56 -8.30 8.31 9.83
CA GLY A 56 -8.54 8.42 8.39
C GLY A 56 -7.33 8.10 7.51
N GLY A 57 -6.11 8.24 8.03
CA GLY A 57 -4.86 7.97 7.31
C GLY A 57 -4.13 6.71 7.76
N GLY A 58 -4.72 5.89 8.64
CA GLY A 58 -4.05 4.70 9.16
C GLY A 58 -4.92 3.93 10.15
N GLY A 59 -4.30 3.03 10.94
CA GLY A 59 -5.00 2.28 11.99
C GLY A 59 -5.73 1.03 11.51
N ILE A 60 -5.67 0.69 10.23
CA ILE A 60 -6.20 -0.58 9.73
C ILE A 60 -5.15 -1.68 9.90
N PHE A 61 -5.54 -2.75 10.57
CA PHE A 61 -4.82 -4.01 10.58
C PHE A 61 -5.38 -4.92 9.50
N SER A 62 -4.54 -5.57 8.73
CA SER A 62 -4.94 -6.44 7.63
C SER A 62 -3.87 -7.49 7.35
N CYS A 63 -4.17 -8.41 6.45
CA CYS A 63 -3.21 -9.39 5.94
C CYS A 63 -3.10 -9.31 4.41
N PRO A 64 -2.03 -9.86 3.79
CA PRO A 64 -1.85 -9.81 2.34
C PRO A 64 -3.03 -10.41 1.56
N ASN A 65 -3.63 -11.49 2.05
CA ASN A 65 -4.75 -12.14 1.38
C ASN A 65 -5.99 -11.24 1.30
N ASP A 66 -6.32 -10.55 2.37
CA ASP A 66 -7.47 -9.63 2.38
C ASP A 66 -7.19 -8.39 1.52
N TYR A 67 -5.96 -7.84 1.64
CA TYR A 67 -5.61 -6.68 0.81
C TYR A 67 -5.59 -7.01 -0.68
N ALA A 68 -5.19 -8.25 -1.05
CA ALA A 68 -5.27 -8.72 -2.43
C ALA A 68 -6.71 -8.77 -2.97
N LYS A 69 -7.72 -9.05 -2.13
CA LYS A 69 -9.13 -8.97 -2.51
C LYS A 69 -9.55 -7.55 -2.86
N PHE A 70 -9.07 -6.56 -2.07
CA PHE A 70 -9.26 -5.14 -2.35
C PHE A 70 -8.62 -4.75 -3.69
N LEU A 71 -7.38 -5.13 -3.96
CA LEU A 71 -6.72 -4.86 -5.25
C LEU A 71 -7.43 -5.52 -6.42
N ARG A 72 -7.86 -6.77 -6.25
CA ARG A 72 -8.62 -7.51 -7.27
C ARG A 72 -9.93 -6.82 -7.65
N MET A 73 -10.60 -6.16 -6.70
CA MET A 73 -11.80 -5.38 -6.99
C MET A 73 -11.51 -4.26 -7.99
N PHE A 74 -10.36 -3.56 -7.88
CA PHE A 74 -9.95 -2.56 -8.87
C PHE A 74 -9.67 -3.19 -10.22
N LEU A 75 -8.87 -4.26 -10.29
CA LEU A 75 -8.57 -4.97 -11.54
C LEU A 75 -9.84 -5.49 -12.23
N ASN A 76 -10.82 -5.95 -11.46
CA ASN A 76 -12.12 -6.36 -11.95
C ASN A 76 -13.09 -5.18 -12.21
N LYS A 77 -12.56 -3.94 -12.34
CA LYS A 77 -13.34 -2.74 -12.66
C LYS A 77 -14.53 -2.52 -11.72
N GLY A 78 -14.30 -2.73 -10.43
CA GLY A 78 -15.27 -2.52 -9.38
C GLY A 78 -16.20 -3.70 -9.10
N LYS A 79 -15.98 -4.87 -9.70
CA LYS A 79 -16.81 -6.05 -9.48
C LYS A 79 -16.19 -7.01 -8.46
N VAL A 80 -17.05 -7.59 -7.63
CA VAL A 80 -16.72 -8.63 -6.65
C VAL A 80 -17.71 -9.77 -6.82
N ASN A 81 -17.22 -11.00 -7.02
CA ASN A 81 -18.04 -12.18 -7.25
C ASN A 81 -19.12 -11.97 -8.33
N GLY A 82 -18.78 -11.23 -9.40
CA GLY A 82 -19.68 -10.92 -10.51
C GLY A 82 -20.71 -9.82 -10.23
N LYS A 83 -20.76 -9.27 -9.02
CA LYS A 83 -21.66 -8.15 -8.65
C LYS A 83 -20.89 -6.82 -8.64
N GLU A 84 -21.55 -5.76 -9.02
CA GLU A 84 -20.99 -4.41 -8.93
C GLU A 84 -20.90 -3.99 -7.45
N PHE A 85 -19.69 -3.70 -7.01
CA PHE A 85 -19.37 -3.10 -5.71
C PHE A 85 -19.13 -1.58 -5.87
N LEU A 86 -18.37 -1.19 -6.87
CA LEU A 86 -18.21 0.18 -7.36
C LEU A 86 -18.44 0.20 -8.87
N SER A 87 -19.01 1.26 -9.39
CA SER A 87 -19.13 1.39 -10.85
C SER A 87 -17.78 1.55 -11.53
N GLU A 88 -17.64 1.06 -12.75
CA GLU A 88 -16.40 1.24 -13.55
C GLU A 88 -16.03 2.73 -13.71
N LYS A 89 -17.03 3.61 -13.77
CA LYS A 89 -16.82 5.06 -13.79
C LYS A 89 -16.09 5.54 -12.53
N ILE A 90 -16.51 5.09 -11.35
CA ILE A 90 -15.86 5.47 -10.08
C ILE A 90 -14.43 4.92 -10.04
N ILE A 91 -14.20 3.67 -10.46
CA ILE A 91 -12.85 3.10 -10.55
C ILE A 91 -11.96 3.96 -11.45
N THR A 92 -12.46 4.35 -12.62
CA THR A 92 -11.73 5.21 -13.56
C THR A 92 -11.41 6.57 -12.94
N GLU A 93 -12.36 7.19 -12.25
CA GLU A 93 -12.12 8.46 -11.55
C GLU A 93 -11.07 8.33 -10.45
N MET A 94 -11.16 7.27 -9.63
CA MET A 94 -10.21 7.02 -8.55
C MET A 94 -8.77 6.79 -9.04
N THR A 95 -8.62 6.21 -10.22
CA THR A 95 -7.32 5.81 -10.80
C THR A 95 -6.85 6.74 -11.92
N SER A 96 -7.48 7.88 -12.09
CA SER A 96 -7.06 8.95 -13.02
C SER A 96 -6.47 10.14 -12.27
N ASN A 97 -5.76 11.00 -13.01
CA ASN A 97 -5.14 12.21 -12.45
C ASN A 97 -6.17 13.17 -11.87
N GLN A 98 -6.11 13.40 -10.56
CA GLN A 98 -6.99 14.31 -9.81
C GLN A 98 -6.25 15.56 -9.30
N ILE A 99 -4.98 15.73 -9.66
CA ILE A 99 -4.15 16.86 -9.20
C ILE A 99 -3.75 17.81 -10.34
N GLY A 100 -4.34 17.64 -11.55
CA GLY A 100 -4.10 18.50 -12.69
C GLY A 100 -2.63 18.53 -13.10
N ASP A 101 -2.07 19.73 -13.20
CA ASP A 101 -0.68 19.94 -13.62
C ASP A 101 0.34 19.65 -12.51
N LEU A 102 -0.09 19.46 -11.28
CA LEU A 102 0.80 19.08 -10.20
C LEU A 102 1.35 17.66 -10.40
N SER A 103 2.54 17.42 -9.86
CA SER A 103 3.20 16.10 -9.87
C SER A 103 3.62 15.70 -8.47
N VAL A 104 3.73 14.40 -8.22
CA VAL A 104 4.28 13.89 -6.97
C VAL A 104 5.78 14.13 -6.95
N PRO A 105 6.29 15.01 -6.09
CA PRO A 105 7.70 15.38 -6.06
C PRO A 105 8.54 14.36 -5.30
N PHE A 106 9.86 14.58 -5.28
CA PHE A 106 10.72 14.03 -4.25
C PHE A 106 10.14 14.34 -2.86
N GLN A 107 10.12 13.35 -2.01
CA GLN A 107 9.60 13.42 -0.64
C GLN A 107 10.77 13.61 0.35
N PRO A 108 11.05 14.83 0.81
CA PRO A 108 12.04 15.04 1.85
C PRO A 108 11.54 14.48 3.17
N SER A 109 12.45 14.07 4.03
CA SER A 109 12.11 13.63 5.37
C SER A 109 12.36 14.73 6.40
N PHE A 110 11.40 14.93 7.28
CA PHE A 110 11.56 15.77 8.47
C PHE A 110 12.01 14.95 9.70
N ASN A 111 11.86 13.64 9.65
CA ASN A 111 12.32 12.70 10.68
C ASN A 111 12.81 11.40 10.03
N PRO A 112 14.10 11.32 9.66
CA PRO A 112 14.66 10.15 8.98
C PRO A 112 14.58 8.84 9.79
N ALA A 113 14.47 8.92 11.12
CA ALA A 113 14.29 7.74 11.95
C ALA A 113 12.90 7.06 11.76
N ILE A 114 11.92 7.80 11.25
CA ILE A 114 10.57 7.29 11.00
C ILE A 114 10.32 7.10 9.49
N ILE A 115 10.72 8.08 8.68
CA ILE A 115 10.51 8.07 7.22
C ILE A 115 11.80 8.54 6.55
N ALA A 116 12.44 7.68 5.77
CA ALA A 116 13.59 8.07 4.97
C ALA A 116 13.16 8.95 3.78
N PRO A 117 14.03 9.84 3.27
CA PRO A 117 13.78 10.55 2.03
C PRO A 117 13.47 9.58 0.89
N ASN A 118 12.52 9.92 0.04
CA ASN A 118 12.07 9.01 -1.00
C ASN A 118 11.76 9.71 -2.32
N GLU A 119 12.13 9.05 -3.39
CA GLU A 119 11.65 9.32 -4.73
C GLU A 119 11.24 8.00 -5.38
N TRP A 120 10.02 7.96 -5.88
CA TRP A 120 9.53 6.83 -6.65
C TRP A 120 9.96 6.97 -8.10
N PHE A 121 10.61 5.95 -8.65
CA PHE A 121 11.00 5.88 -10.06
C PHE A 121 11.58 7.21 -10.59
N PRO A 122 12.82 7.58 -10.20
CA PRO A 122 13.44 8.83 -10.65
C PRO A 122 13.38 9.00 -12.17
N GLY A 123 13.03 10.20 -12.62
CA GLY A 123 12.88 10.51 -14.04
C GLY A 123 11.51 10.20 -14.64
N ILE A 124 10.64 9.49 -13.95
CA ILE A 124 9.25 9.26 -14.36
C ILE A 124 8.33 10.22 -13.59
N GLU A 125 7.50 10.97 -14.30
CA GLU A 125 6.46 11.78 -13.67
C GLU A 125 5.41 10.88 -13.00
N LYS A 126 4.92 11.29 -11.84
CA LYS A 126 3.83 10.63 -11.13
C LYS A 126 2.71 11.60 -10.85
N LYS A 127 1.49 11.14 -11.05
CA LYS A 127 0.26 11.85 -10.70
C LYS A 127 -0.40 11.20 -9.49
N TRP A 128 -1.54 11.74 -9.06
CA TRP A 128 -2.28 11.24 -7.94
C TRP A 128 -3.77 11.14 -8.27
N GLY A 129 -4.36 9.99 -7.95
CA GLY A 129 -5.80 9.76 -8.01
C GLY A 129 -6.45 9.89 -6.63
N TYR A 130 -7.58 9.24 -6.41
CA TYR A 130 -8.17 9.18 -5.07
C TYR A 130 -7.55 8.04 -4.26
N GLY A 131 -6.43 8.35 -3.57
CA GLY A 131 -5.71 7.42 -2.70
C GLY A 131 -4.56 6.66 -3.36
N PHE A 132 -4.24 6.91 -4.63
CA PHE A 132 -3.21 6.20 -5.37
C PHE A 132 -2.26 7.16 -6.09
N MET A 133 -0.97 6.86 -6.01
CA MET A 133 0.04 7.38 -6.91
C MET A 133 -0.08 6.65 -8.25
N ILE A 134 -0.01 7.39 -9.35
CA ILE A 134 -0.19 6.89 -10.72
C ILE A 134 1.09 7.11 -11.50
N ASN A 135 1.63 6.07 -12.13
CA ASN A 135 2.75 6.19 -13.06
C ASN A 135 2.25 6.76 -14.40
N THR A 136 2.88 7.83 -14.90
CA THR A 136 2.51 8.44 -16.20
C THR A 136 3.19 7.74 -17.37
N GLU A 137 4.22 6.96 -17.11
CA GLU A 137 5.01 6.18 -18.06
C GLU A 137 5.25 4.77 -17.55
N GLU A 138 5.69 3.90 -18.45
CA GLU A 138 6.14 2.56 -18.10
C GLU A 138 7.43 2.61 -17.27
N VAL A 139 7.50 1.78 -16.24
CA VAL A 139 8.74 1.48 -15.51
C VAL A 139 9.35 0.24 -16.14
N PRO A 140 10.55 0.32 -16.76
CA PRO A 140 11.15 -0.80 -17.44
C PRO A 140 11.24 -2.08 -16.57
N ASN A 141 10.76 -3.20 -17.10
CA ASN A 141 10.68 -4.50 -16.43
C ASN A 141 9.80 -4.54 -15.17
N GLN A 142 8.96 -3.57 -14.99
CA GLN A 142 8.02 -3.45 -13.87
C GLN A 142 6.66 -2.94 -14.36
N ARG A 143 6.15 -1.90 -13.75
CA ARG A 143 4.79 -1.39 -13.89
C ARG A 143 4.55 -0.72 -15.24
N SER A 144 3.41 -1.00 -15.84
CA SER A 144 2.93 -0.31 -17.01
C SER A 144 2.52 1.13 -16.70
N LYS A 145 2.42 1.97 -17.73
CA LYS A 145 1.79 3.27 -17.65
C LYS A 145 0.36 3.15 -17.09
N GLY A 146 -0.03 4.05 -16.20
CA GLY A 146 -1.35 4.04 -15.57
C GLY A 146 -1.47 3.09 -14.38
N SER A 147 -0.44 2.34 -14.04
CA SER A 147 -0.43 1.54 -12.82
C SER A 147 -0.53 2.41 -11.58
N CYS A 148 -1.21 1.90 -10.57
CA CYS A 148 -1.51 2.59 -9.32
C CYS A 148 -0.80 1.90 -8.14
N ALA A 149 -0.34 2.69 -7.18
CA ALA A 149 0.36 2.18 -6.00
C ALA A 149 0.31 3.13 -4.82
N TRP A 150 0.55 2.62 -3.63
CA TRP A 150 0.94 3.39 -2.45
C TRP A 150 1.61 2.51 -1.40
N SER A 151 1.81 3.08 -0.21
CA SER A 151 2.53 2.42 0.88
C SER A 151 2.02 2.85 2.26
N GLY A 152 2.32 2.03 3.26
CA GLY A 152 2.16 2.34 4.67
C GLY A 152 3.51 2.55 5.36
N ILE A 153 3.46 3.19 6.53
CA ILE A 153 4.65 3.66 7.27
C ILE A 153 5.62 2.54 7.69
N MET A 154 5.13 1.29 7.82
CA MET A 154 5.97 0.14 8.18
C MET A 154 6.51 -0.61 6.97
N ASN A 155 6.67 0.06 5.83
CA ASN A 155 7.06 -0.54 4.56
C ASN A 155 6.09 -1.62 4.09
N THR A 156 4.81 -1.38 4.25
CA THR A 156 3.75 -2.11 3.56
C THR A 156 3.52 -1.46 2.20
N PHE A 157 3.59 -2.22 1.14
CA PHE A 157 3.47 -1.69 -0.22
C PHE A 157 2.40 -2.46 -0.98
N PHE A 158 1.75 -1.76 -1.90
CA PHE A 158 0.86 -2.38 -2.86
C PHE A 158 0.91 -1.65 -4.21
N TRP A 159 0.61 -2.39 -5.27
CA TRP A 159 0.38 -1.84 -6.60
C TRP A 159 -0.66 -2.67 -7.35
N PHE A 160 -1.25 -2.09 -8.35
CA PHE A 160 -2.04 -2.80 -9.35
C PHE A 160 -1.85 -2.16 -10.73
N ASP A 161 -1.88 -3.00 -11.75
CA ASP A 161 -1.54 -2.70 -13.13
C ASP A 161 -2.65 -3.24 -14.04
N PHE A 162 -3.44 -2.34 -14.58
CA PHE A 162 -4.58 -2.69 -15.43
C PHE A 162 -4.18 -3.27 -16.79
N GLU A 163 -3.01 -2.90 -17.32
CA GLU A 163 -2.54 -3.37 -18.61
C GLU A 163 -2.09 -4.83 -18.54
N LYS A 164 -1.43 -5.20 -17.46
CA LYS A 164 -0.96 -6.57 -17.21
C LYS A 164 -1.98 -7.42 -16.43
N ASP A 165 -3.08 -6.82 -15.99
CA ASP A 165 -4.10 -7.46 -15.16
C ASP A 165 -3.53 -8.13 -13.90
N ILE A 166 -2.58 -7.46 -13.26
CA ILE A 166 -1.94 -7.95 -12.04
C ILE A 166 -1.94 -6.92 -10.94
N GLY A 167 -1.86 -7.39 -9.71
CA GLY A 167 -1.60 -6.57 -8.54
C GLY A 167 -0.81 -7.36 -7.52
N GLY A 168 -0.12 -6.65 -6.65
CA GLY A 168 0.64 -7.26 -5.59
C GLY A 168 0.67 -6.42 -4.34
N THR A 169 0.88 -7.09 -3.23
CA THR A 169 1.14 -6.44 -1.95
C THR A 169 2.27 -7.17 -1.23
N ILE A 170 3.09 -6.41 -0.54
CA ILE A 170 4.10 -6.92 0.37
C ILE A 170 3.96 -6.16 1.68
N MET A 171 3.84 -6.89 2.78
CA MET A 171 3.62 -6.30 4.10
C MET A 171 4.83 -6.59 4.97
N MET A 172 5.52 -5.53 5.36
CA MET A 172 6.65 -5.57 6.29
C MET A 172 6.30 -4.77 7.55
N GLN A 173 7.02 -5.02 8.62
CA GLN A 173 6.87 -4.28 9.89
C GLN A 173 8.24 -3.76 10.32
N ILE A 174 8.79 -2.85 9.53
CA ILE A 174 10.14 -2.32 9.69
C ILE A 174 10.18 -0.80 9.48
N ALA A 175 10.88 -0.09 10.35
CA ALA A 175 11.18 1.33 10.23
C ALA A 175 12.67 1.54 9.84
N PRO A 176 13.02 2.69 9.29
CA PRO A 176 12.12 3.74 8.80
C PRO A 176 11.40 3.35 7.51
N CYS A 177 10.23 3.96 7.29
CA CYS A 177 9.54 3.88 5.99
C CYS A 177 10.50 4.30 4.87
N TYR A 178 10.40 3.63 3.72
CA TYR A 178 11.27 3.85 2.54
C TYR A 178 12.76 3.60 2.78
N HIS A 179 13.13 2.86 3.83
CA HIS A 179 14.49 2.41 3.98
C HIS A 179 14.96 1.63 2.74
N ALA A 180 16.24 1.77 2.39
CA ALA A 180 16.78 1.19 1.15
C ALA A 180 16.56 -0.33 1.02
N LYS A 181 16.70 -1.09 2.11
CA LYS A 181 16.50 -2.56 2.09
C LYS A 181 15.06 -2.97 1.81
N PRO A 182 14.03 -2.50 2.53
CA PRO A 182 12.63 -2.75 2.17
C PRO A 182 12.29 -2.33 0.75
N LYS A 183 12.77 -1.19 0.27
CA LYS A 183 12.58 -0.76 -1.13
C LYS A 183 13.23 -1.73 -2.13
N MET A 184 14.42 -2.21 -1.84
CA MET A 184 15.08 -3.23 -2.68
C MET A 184 14.30 -4.55 -2.69
N VAL A 185 13.74 -4.96 -1.56
CA VAL A 185 12.89 -6.17 -1.50
C VAL A 185 11.64 -6.00 -2.35
N LEU A 186 10.95 -4.85 -2.25
CA LEU A 186 9.81 -4.51 -3.10
C LEU A 186 10.20 -4.57 -4.58
N GLN A 187 11.28 -3.88 -4.97
CA GLN A 187 11.74 -3.84 -6.35
C GLN A 187 12.01 -5.24 -6.91
N ARG A 188 12.74 -6.07 -6.18
CA ARG A 188 13.04 -7.44 -6.61
C ARG A 188 11.81 -8.32 -6.70
N PHE A 189 10.86 -8.12 -5.78
CA PHE A 189 9.58 -8.83 -5.82
C PHE A 189 8.79 -8.45 -7.06
N GLU A 190 8.62 -7.15 -7.34
CA GLU A 190 7.96 -6.68 -8.56
C GLU A 190 8.65 -7.20 -9.82
N GLU A 191 9.97 -7.05 -9.95
CA GLU A 191 10.73 -7.57 -11.09
C GLU A 191 10.55 -9.07 -11.29
N ALA A 192 10.46 -9.84 -10.21
CA ALA A 192 10.21 -11.28 -10.29
C ALA A 192 8.80 -11.59 -10.80
N VAL A 193 7.79 -10.85 -10.31
CA VAL A 193 6.41 -10.98 -10.77
C VAL A 193 6.30 -10.63 -12.25
N TYR A 194 6.81 -9.48 -12.69
CA TYR A 194 6.71 -9.04 -14.09
C TYR A 194 7.52 -9.92 -15.05
N ARG A 195 8.61 -10.54 -14.60
CA ARG A 195 9.34 -11.53 -15.41
C ARG A 195 8.62 -12.86 -15.58
N SER A 196 7.63 -13.14 -14.75
CA SER A 196 6.87 -14.40 -14.82
C SER A 196 5.63 -14.32 -15.73
N LEU A 197 5.35 -13.12 -16.26
CA LEU A 197 4.25 -12.87 -17.21
C LEU A 197 4.70 -13.14 -18.64
#